data_58e5eea0fb0c206fb1aec425a5327b49
#
_entry.id   58e5eea0fb0c206fb1aec425a5327b49
#
_cell.length_a   1.000
_cell.length_b   1.000
_cell.length_c   1.000
_cell.angle_alpha   90.00
_cell.angle_beta   90.00
_cell.angle_gamma   90.00
#
_symmetry.space_group_name_H-M   'P 1'
#
loop_
_entity.id
_entity.type
_entity.pdbx_description
1 polymer ?
#
loop_
_entity_poly.entity_id
_entity_poly.type
_entity_poly.pdbx_seq_one_letter_code
_entity_poly.pdbx_strand_id
1 'polypeptide(L)'
;MKIVVGEGSCGIAAGAAKVYSAIEKLIGLTGSTLTVTGCIGMCFLEPIVDIYDGGELKKRLVKVRPEDAEKIIAYVNGDENAVNDIEISDEDKLFLKKQTRIALRHCGIINPEIIDEYTAFDGYRALEKVLKTMTPEDVIEEIKISGLAGRGGAGFPTWFKWNAARQSQGETKYLICNADEGDPGAFMDRAVIESDPHNLIEGMLIGAYAIGAKEAVVYVRAEYPLAIERLKEAIKQAEEKGFLGENIMGMGFSCKMRIKAGAGAFVCGEETALIESLQGERGMPRLKPPFPAQSGYWYKPSNINNVETFANVSWIILNGGEAFAAMGTDGSKGTKVFALTGKIKRGGLVEIPMGKTLRDVIFDIGGGIKNGKKFKAVQMGGPSGGCIPADLLDTVIDYKALGATGAIMGSGGMVVMDETTCMVSMAQFFLDFTAKESCGKCIHCRIGTKRMLEILNRIVKGEGREGDIELLEELCYSIKDGALCGLGQTAPNPVLTTIKYFRNEYEAHINDKKCPAKSCPDLLEYTIDADKCRGCTLCAKKCPANAISGEVKSAHKIDRDKCIKCGSCVSVCRFGAVNVD
;
A
#
# COMPACT_ATOMS: atom_id res chain seq x y z
N MET A 1 13.96 31.57 -6.44
CA MET A 1 13.89 30.11 -6.22
C MET A 1 12.47 29.71 -5.79
N LYS A 2 12.06 28.44 -5.98
CA LYS A 2 10.79 27.87 -5.50
C LYS A 2 11.11 26.79 -4.45
N ILE A 3 10.58 26.94 -3.24
CA ILE A 3 10.71 25.96 -2.15
C ILE A 3 9.43 25.13 -2.13
N VAL A 4 9.55 23.82 -2.16
CA VAL A 4 8.44 22.87 -2.25
C VAL A 4 8.50 21.89 -1.10
N VAL A 5 7.48 21.85 -0.25
CA VAL A 5 7.40 20.95 0.91
C VAL A 5 6.49 19.76 0.58
N GLY A 6 6.95 18.54 0.84
CA GLY A 6 6.17 17.32 0.66
C GLY A 6 5.09 17.17 1.73
N GLU A 7 3.83 17.45 1.39
CA GLU A 7 2.67 17.37 2.28
C GLU A 7 1.66 16.29 1.85
N GLY A 8 2.16 15.11 1.47
CA GLY A 8 1.35 13.90 1.51
C GLY A 8 1.15 13.42 2.96
N SER A 9 0.23 12.50 3.20
CA SER A 9 -0.05 11.96 4.55
C SER A 9 1.21 11.47 5.30
N CYS A 10 2.19 10.89 4.60
CA CYS A 10 3.47 10.46 5.21
C CYS A 10 4.32 11.65 5.65
N GLY A 11 4.42 12.71 4.84
CA GLY A 11 5.15 13.93 5.17
C GLY A 11 4.51 14.67 6.35
N ILE A 12 3.19 14.83 6.34
CA ILE A 12 2.42 15.45 7.42
C ILE A 12 2.62 14.68 8.74
N ALA A 13 2.54 13.35 8.71
CA ALA A 13 2.79 12.51 9.88
C ALA A 13 4.23 12.61 10.40
N ALA A 14 5.21 12.87 9.51
CA ALA A 14 6.60 13.10 9.87
C ALA A 14 6.88 14.55 10.35
N GLY A 15 5.92 15.48 10.20
CA GLY A 15 6.03 16.86 10.67
C GLY A 15 6.18 17.91 9.57
N ALA A 16 5.92 17.61 8.31
CA ALA A 16 6.07 18.53 7.17
C ALA A 16 5.30 19.85 7.35
N ALA A 17 4.07 19.82 7.87
CA ALA A 17 3.30 21.04 8.14
C ALA A 17 3.98 22.00 9.11
N LYS A 18 4.74 21.48 10.09
CA LYS A 18 5.54 22.33 11.00
C LYS A 18 6.75 22.92 10.28
N VAL A 19 7.36 22.16 9.38
CA VAL A 19 8.47 22.63 8.52
C VAL A 19 7.97 23.73 7.60
N TYR A 20 6.83 23.52 6.92
CA TYR A 20 6.19 24.53 6.08
C TYR A 20 5.96 25.83 6.86
N SER A 21 5.30 25.75 8.01
CA SER A 21 5.01 26.94 8.84
C SER A 21 6.27 27.64 9.36
N ALA A 22 7.37 26.91 9.57
CA ALA A 22 8.64 27.52 9.96
C ALA A 22 9.29 28.29 8.79
N ILE A 23 9.28 27.72 7.59
CA ILE A 23 9.77 28.37 6.36
C ILE A 23 8.90 29.59 6.01
N GLU A 24 7.57 29.47 6.11
CA GLU A 24 6.60 30.51 5.80
C GLU A 24 6.87 31.81 6.57
N LYS A 25 7.24 31.68 7.85
CA LYS A 25 7.58 32.86 8.70
C LYS A 25 8.82 33.62 8.23
N LEU A 26 9.71 32.96 7.51
CA LEU A 26 11.00 33.50 7.10
C LEU A 26 11.07 33.83 5.60
N ILE A 27 10.18 33.25 4.78
CA ILE A 27 10.23 33.35 3.32
C ILE A 27 10.12 34.79 2.81
N GLY A 28 9.43 35.67 3.53
CA GLY A 28 9.32 37.09 3.22
C GLY A 28 10.66 37.84 3.22
N LEU A 29 11.73 37.24 3.76
CA LEU A 29 13.10 37.76 3.74
C LEU A 29 13.84 37.43 2.44
N THR A 30 13.17 36.71 1.51
CA THR A 30 13.74 36.24 0.25
C THR A 30 12.84 36.66 -0.92
N GLY A 31 13.34 36.60 -2.15
CA GLY A 31 12.53 36.73 -3.37
C GLY A 31 11.92 35.41 -3.85
N SER A 32 11.83 34.42 -2.98
CA SER A 32 11.43 33.05 -3.34
C SER A 32 9.97 32.75 -3.02
N THR A 33 9.42 31.72 -3.65
CA THR A 33 8.05 31.24 -3.40
C THR A 33 8.08 29.96 -2.59
N LEU A 34 7.07 29.76 -1.73
CA LEU A 34 6.81 28.55 -0.97
C LEU A 34 5.53 27.88 -1.44
N THR A 35 5.57 26.58 -1.65
CA THR A 35 4.40 25.78 -2.07
C THR A 35 4.49 24.36 -1.52
N VAL A 36 3.43 23.60 -1.72
CA VAL A 36 3.35 22.19 -1.31
C VAL A 36 3.38 21.26 -2.51
N THR A 37 3.69 20.00 -2.27
CA THR A 37 3.48 18.89 -3.20
C THR A 37 2.97 17.67 -2.45
N GLY A 38 2.56 16.61 -3.18
CA GLY A 38 2.23 15.33 -2.57
C GLY A 38 3.46 14.48 -2.21
N CYS A 39 3.23 13.20 -1.91
CA CYS A 39 4.32 12.28 -1.56
C CYS A 39 5.07 11.81 -2.83
N ILE A 40 6.39 11.99 -2.84
CA ILE A 40 7.24 11.49 -3.93
C ILE A 40 7.47 9.97 -3.88
N GLY A 41 7.07 9.31 -2.79
CA GLY A 41 7.26 7.87 -2.57
C GLY A 41 8.47 7.51 -1.70
N MET A 42 9.29 8.47 -1.27
CA MET A 42 10.46 8.25 -0.40
C MET A 42 10.09 8.40 1.09
N CYS A 43 9.08 7.66 1.54
CA CYS A 43 8.50 7.83 2.89
C CYS A 43 9.53 7.66 4.03
N PHE A 44 10.62 6.94 3.79
CA PHE A 44 11.72 6.74 4.76
C PHE A 44 12.60 7.99 4.99
N LEU A 45 12.43 9.02 4.16
CA LEU A 45 13.18 10.28 4.21
C LEU A 45 12.33 11.51 4.56
N GLU A 46 11.05 11.34 4.82
CA GLU A 46 10.16 12.45 5.18
C GLU A 46 10.55 13.12 6.53
N PRO A 47 10.33 14.41 6.71
CA PRO A 47 9.84 15.41 5.74
C PRO A 47 10.88 15.75 4.66
N ILE A 48 10.37 15.94 3.43
CA ILE A 48 11.20 16.29 2.25
C ILE A 48 10.90 17.72 1.83
N VAL A 49 11.97 18.48 1.53
CA VAL A 49 11.88 19.83 0.97
C VAL A 49 12.74 19.90 -0.29
N ASP A 50 12.12 20.24 -1.41
CA ASP A 50 12.81 20.43 -2.68
C ASP A 50 12.99 21.93 -2.98
N ILE A 51 14.15 22.31 -3.48
CA ILE A 51 14.47 23.68 -3.89
C ILE A 51 14.74 23.71 -5.38
N TYR A 52 13.94 24.46 -6.10
CA TYR A 52 14.03 24.65 -7.55
C TYR A 52 14.52 26.04 -7.90
N ASP A 53 15.30 26.14 -8.99
CA ASP A 53 15.68 27.41 -9.61
C ASP A 53 15.51 27.30 -11.12
N GLY A 54 14.75 28.23 -11.73
CA GLY A 54 14.46 28.19 -13.16
C GLY A 54 13.75 26.91 -13.62
N GLY A 55 13.03 26.21 -12.74
CA GLY A 55 12.36 24.94 -13.02
C GLY A 55 13.23 23.69 -12.82
N GLU A 56 14.52 23.86 -12.55
CA GLU A 56 15.46 22.75 -12.28
C GLU A 56 15.57 22.49 -10.77
N LEU A 57 15.52 21.21 -10.37
CA LEU A 57 15.75 20.78 -8.98
C LEU A 57 17.23 21.00 -8.62
N LYS A 58 17.51 21.91 -7.72
CA LYS A 58 18.87 22.22 -7.24
C LYS A 58 19.24 21.39 -6.01
N LYS A 59 18.34 21.30 -5.04
CA LYS A 59 18.56 20.55 -3.79
C LYS A 59 17.30 19.78 -3.43
N ARG A 60 17.48 18.55 -2.96
CA ARG A 60 16.47 17.79 -2.22
C ARG A 60 16.96 17.59 -0.81
N LEU A 61 16.23 18.13 0.14
CA LEU A 61 16.52 18.08 1.57
C LEU A 61 15.62 17.04 2.22
N VAL A 62 16.17 16.26 3.16
CA VAL A 62 15.47 15.09 3.72
C VAL A 62 15.54 15.11 5.25
N LYS A 63 14.52 14.49 5.89
CA LYS A 63 14.38 14.46 7.35
C LYS A 63 14.44 15.87 7.96
N VAL A 64 13.94 16.83 7.21
CA VAL A 64 13.97 18.26 7.55
C VAL A 64 13.15 18.51 8.81
N ARG A 65 13.67 19.34 9.70
CA ARG A 65 13.03 19.74 10.94
C ARG A 65 12.67 21.23 10.90
N PRO A 66 11.74 21.69 11.73
CA PRO A 66 11.38 23.12 11.77
C PRO A 66 12.58 24.05 12.03
N GLU A 67 13.56 23.61 12.83
CA GLU A 67 14.80 24.35 13.11
C GLU A 67 15.74 24.49 11.90
N ASP A 68 15.57 23.66 10.85
CA ASP A 68 16.37 23.75 9.63
C ASP A 68 15.85 24.85 8.67
N ALA A 69 14.72 25.49 8.99
CA ALA A 69 14.16 26.58 8.17
C ALA A 69 15.16 27.72 7.95
N GLU A 70 15.92 28.09 8.98
CA GLU A 70 16.97 29.15 8.87
C GLU A 70 18.06 28.74 7.87
N LYS A 71 18.49 27.47 7.84
CA LYS A 71 19.47 26.95 6.88
C LYS A 71 18.93 27.03 5.45
N ILE A 72 17.65 26.67 5.26
CA ILE A 72 16.99 26.72 3.95
C ILE A 72 16.94 28.15 3.44
N ILE A 73 16.60 29.12 4.28
CA ILE A 73 16.59 30.53 3.94
C ILE A 73 18.00 31.05 3.65
N ALA A 74 19.02 30.63 4.42
CA ALA A 74 20.42 31.00 4.17
C ALA A 74 20.88 30.47 2.80
N TYR A 75 20.55 29.22 2.44
CA TYR A 75 20.84 28.67 1.12
C TYR A 75 20.19 29.47 -0.01
N VAL A 76 18.91 29.79 0.12
CA VAL A 76 18.17 30.57 -0.88
C VAL A 76 18.74 31.98 -1.05
N ASN A 77 19.33 32.55 0.00
CA ASN A 77 20.01 33.84 -0.02
C ASN A 77 21.48 33.77 -0.46
N GLY A 78 21.99 32.59 -0.89
CA GLY A 78 23.31 32.43 -1.51
C GLY A 78 24.37 31.68 -0.69
N ASP A 79 24.06 31.16 0.49
CA ASP A 79 24.97 30.27 1.22
C ASP A 79 24.82 28.81 0.74
N GLU A 80 25.57 28.44 -0.29
CA GLU A 80 25.49 27.13 -0.93
C GLU A 80 25.74 25.94 0.00
N ASN A 81 26.40 26.17 1.15
CA ASN A 81 26.78 25.11 2.10
C ASN A 81 25.78 24.93 3.24
N ALA A 82 24.85 25.86 3.42
CA ALA A 82 23.96 25.91 4.59
C ALA A 82 23.12 24.63 4.81
N VAL A 83 22.84 23.86 3.73
CA VAL A 83 21.95 22.70 3.74
C VAL A 83 22.65 21.36 3.48
N ASN A 84 24.01 21.34 3.40
CA ASN A 84 24.74 20.13 3.02
C ASN A 84 24.53 18.94 4.00
N ASP A 85 24.27 19.21 5.27
CA ASP A 85 24.05 18.20 6.32
C ASP A 85 22.67 17.51 6.25
N ILE A 86 21.73 18.12 5.51
CA ILE A 86 20.38 17.60 5.32
C ILE A 86 20.06 17.28 3.86
N GLU A 87 21.03 17.40 2.94
CA GLU A 87 20.85 17.02 1.54
C GLU A 87 20.78 15.49 1.41
N ILE A 88 19.95 15.02 0.47
CA ILE A 88 19.80 13.60 0.15
C ILE A 88 21.12 12.97 -0.27
N SER A 89 21.44 11.80 0.28
CA SER A 89 22.64 11.03 -0.10
C SER A 89 22.56 10.50 -1.54
N ASP A 90 23.71 10.31 -2.19
CA ASP A 90 23.74 9.74 -3.54
C ASP A 90 23.20 8.30 -3.57
N GLU A 91 23.37 7.56 -2.49
CA GLU A 91 22.80 6.22 -2.35
C GLU A 91 21.25 6.26 -2.33
N ASP A 92 20.65 7.23 -1.65
CA ASP A 92 19.20 7.34 -1.58
C ASP A 92 18.59 7.93 -2.88
N LYS A 93 19.34 8.75 -3.64
CA LYS A 93 18.93 9.19 -4.99
C LYS A 93 18.67 8.01 -5.94
N LEU A 94 19.36 6.87 -5.74
CA LEU A 94 19.16 5.67 -6.54
C LEU A 94 17.77 5.07 -6.39
N PHE A 95 17.10 5.31 -5.27
CA PHE A 95 15.73 4.82 -5.05
C PHE A 95 14.76 5.28 -6.16
N LEU A 96 14.79 6.55 -6.54
CA LEU A 96 13.96 7.06 -7.64
C LEU A 96 14.53 6.74 -9.02
N LYS A 97 15.87 6.81 -9.19
CA LYS A 97 16.52 6.58 -10.50
C LYS A 97 16.30 5.18 -11.07
N LYS A 98 16.06 4.18 -10.21
CA LYS A 98 15.82 2.79 -10.60
C LYS A 98 14.36 2.46 -10.90
N GLN A 99 13.47 3.43 -10.81
CA GLN A 99 12.05 3.31 -11.07
C GLN A 99 11.68 3.80 -12.48
N THR A 100 10.56 3.30 -12.99
CA THR A 100 9.87 3.83 -14.17
C THR A 100 8.50 4.29 -13.73
N ARG A 101 8.31 5.60 -13.64
CA ARG A 101 7.10 6.19 -13.04
C ARG A 101 6.13 6.63 -14.14
N ILE A 102 4.98 5.98 -14.19
CA ILE A 102 3.83 6.30 -15.07
C ILE A 102 2.64 6.73 -14.21
N ALA A 103 2.17 5.88 -13.33
CA ALA A 103 1.09 6.23 -12.41
C ALA A 103 1.52 7.29 -11.38
N LEU A 104 2.78 7.24 -10.95
CA LEU A 104 3.36 8.18 -9.98
C LEU A 104 4.14 9.35 -10.62
N ARG A 105 4.00 9.59 -11.95
CA ARG A 105 4.89 10.50 -12.68
C ARG A 105 4.93 11.94 -12.14
N HIS A 106 3.82 12.45 -11.61
CA HIS A 106 3.73 13.81 -11.06
C HIS A 106 3.78 13.86 -9.53
N CYS A 107 3.70 12.68 -8.87
CA CYS A 107 3.73 12.61 -7.41
C CYS A 107 5.04 13.15 -6.84
N GLY A 108 4.96 14.15 -5.96
CA GLY A 108 6.10 14.85 -5.40
C GLY A 108 6.74 15.88 -6.32
N ILE A 109 6.07 16.28 -7.42
CA ILE A 109 6.55 17.25 -8.41
C ILE A 109 5.62 18.46 -8.49
N ILE A 110 4.32 18.21 -8.71
CA ILE A 110 3.31 19.26 -8.84
C ILE A 110 2.65 19.58 -7.50
N ASN A 111 2.08 20.77 -7.40
CA ASN A 111 1.12 21.09 -6.35
C ASN A 111 -0.25 20.52 -6.72
N PRO A 112 -0.78 19.51 -5.97
CA PRO A 112 -2.04 18.86 -6.28
C PRO A 112 -3.27 19.76 -6.11
N GLU A 113 -3.08 20.93 -5.50
CA GLU A 113 -4.14 21.91 -5.22
C GLU A 113 -4.24 23.00 -6.30
N ILE A 114 -3.41 22.90 -7.36
CA ILE A 114 -3.35 23.88 -8.46
C ILE A 114 -3.42 23.17 -9.81
N ILE A 115 -4.56 23.24 -10.48
CA ILE A 115 -4.79 22.60 -11.78
C ILE A 115 -3.81 23.08 -12.86
N ASP A 116 -3.36 24.34 -12.80
CA ASP A 116 -2.44 24.90 -13.80
C ASP A 116 -1.06 24.22 -13.74
N GLU A 117 -0.64 23.70 -12.58
CA GLU A 117 0.58 22.87 -12.50
C GLU A 117 0.39 21.50 -13.19
N TYR A 118 -0.79 20.88 -13.08
CA TYR A 118 -1.08 19.64 -13.82
C TYR A 118 -1.14 19.88 -15.34
N THR A 119 -1.81 20.94 -15.78
CA THR A 119 -1.92 21.26 -17.22
C THR A 119 -0.57 21.65 -17.84
N ALA A 120 0.36 22.19 -17.06
CA ALA A 120 1.73 22.47 -17.52
C ALA A 120 2.53 21.18 -17.85
N PHE A 121 2.13 20.02 -17.33
CA PHE A 121 2.70 18.70 -17.61
C PHE A 121 1.80 17.86 -18.55
N ASP A 122 1.23 18.48 -19.57
CA ASP A 122 0.35 17.86 -20.56
C ASP A 122 -0.99 17.33 -20.00
N GLY A 123 -1.39 17.79 -18.82
CA GLY A 123 -2.67 17.44 -18.22
C GLY A 123 -3.87 17.81 -19.08
N TYR A 124 -4.86 16.93 -19.12
CA TYR A 124 -6.07 16.98 -19.95
C TYR A 124 -5.85 16.93 -21.47
N ARG A 125 -4.61 16.84 -21.96
CA ARG A 125 -4.32 16.65 -23.38
C ARG A 125 -4.72 15.27 -23.89
N ALA A 126 -4.65 14.24 -23.05
CA ALA A 126 -5.14 12.92 -23.43
C ALA A 126 -6.65 12.93 -23.63
N LEU A 127 -7.40 13.57 -22.74
CA LEU A 127 -8.83 13.77 -22.89
C LEU A 127 -9.17 14.60 -24.14
N GLU A 128 -8.44 15.69 -24.39
CA GLU A 128 -8.60 16.50 -25.59
C GLU A 128 -8.37 15.69 -26.87
N LYS A 129 -7.29 14.90 -26.94
CA LYS A 129 -7.00 13.97 -28.05
C LYS A 129 -8.15 13.01 -28.28
N VAL A 130 -8.64 12.36 -27.20
CA VAL A 130 -9.76 11.42 -27.27
C VAL A 130 -11.00 12.09 -27.86
N LEU A 131 -11.42 13.22 -27.31
CA LEU A 131 -12.65 13.88 -27.73
C LEU A 131 -12.58 14.44 -29.15
N LYS A 132 -11.38 14.82 -29.63
CA LYS A 132 -11.18 15.38 -31.00
C LYS A 132 -11.02 14.31 -32.06
N THR A 133 -10.36 13.18 -31.76
CA THR A 133 -9.81 12.31 -32.80
C THR A 133 -10.13 10.85 -32.66
N MET A 134 -10.73 10.42 -31.55
CA MET A 134 -10.96 9.00 -31.27
C MET A 134 -12.44 8.71 -31.05
N THR A 135 -12.92 7.61 -31.59
CA THR A 135 -14.23 7.05 -31.18
C THR A 135 -14.09 6.31 -29.83
N PRO A 136 -15.19 6.05 -29.12
CA PRO A 136 -15.15 5.20 -27.93
C PRO A 136 -14.52 3.82 -28.18
N GLU A 137 -14.74 3.25 -29.34
CA GLU A 137 -14.19 1.96 -29.78
C GLU A 137 -12.67 2.05 -29.99
N ASP A 138 -12.16 3.14 -30.55
CA ASP A 138 -10.71 3.39 -30.70
C ASP A 138 -10.02 3.49 -29.34
N VAL A 139 -10.65 4.15 -28.36
CA VAL A 139 -10.13 4.20 -26.99
C VAL A 139 -10.04 2.81 -26.36
N ILE A 140 -11.09 2.00 -26.52
CA ILE A 140 -11.09 0.62 -26.01
C ILE A 140 -10.02 -0.24 -26.69
N GLU A 141 -9.83 -0.09 -28.00
CA GLU A 141 -8.79 -0.82 -28.75
C GLU A 141 -7.38 -0.37 -28.32
N GLU A 142 -7.16 0.93 -28.06
CA GLU A 142 -5.88 1.44 -27.55
C GLU A 142 -5.54 0.85 -26.18
N ILE A 143 -6.53 0.76 -25.27
CA ILE A 143 -6.37 0.10 -23.96
C ILE A 143 -6.13 -1.41 -24.14
N LYS A 144 -6.71 -2.04 -25.15
CA LYS A 144 -6.46 -3.44 -25.45
C LYS A 144 -5.04 -3.67 -25.96
N ILE A 145 -4.56 -2.85 -26.90
CA ILE A 145 -3.18 -2.87 -27.41
C ILE A 145 -2.19 -2.70 -26.24
N SER A 146 -2.47 -1.80 -25.31
CA SER A 146 -1.63 -1.58 -24.14
C SER A 146 -1.49 -2.80 -23.24
N GLY A 147 -2.44 -3.75 -23.28
CA GLY A 147 -2.50 -4.88 -22.37
C GLY A 147 -2.71 -4.49 -20.91
N LEU A 148 -3.25 -3.28 -20.63
CA LEU A 148 -3.50 -2.82 -19.27
C LEU A 148 -4.45 -3.77 -18.54
N ALA A 149 -3.92 -4.49 -17.56
CA ALA A 149 -4.69 -5.25 -16.60
C ALA A 149 -5.05 -4.39 -15.38
N GLY A 150 -6.17 -4.68 -14.73
CA GLY A 150 -6.61 -3.99 -13.52
C GLY A 150 -5.54 -4.05 -12.42
N ARG A 151 -5.23 -2.91 -11.80
CA ARG A 151 -4.18 -2.74 -10.77
C ARG A 151 -4.67 -2.96 -9.34
N GLY A 152 -5.98 -3.18 -9.15
CA GLY A 152 -6.57 -3.44 -7.83
C GLY A 152 -6.36 -4.86 -7.27
N GLY A 153 -5.64 -5.75 -7.98
CA GLY A 153 -5.22 -7.05 -7.45
C GLY A 153 -5.52 -8.26 -8.31
N ALA A 154 -6.68 -8.33 -8.96
CA ALA A 154 -7.11 -9.49 -9.74
C ALA A 154 -6.48 -9.57 -11.15
N GLY A 155 -5.89 -8.49 -11.65
CA GLY A 155 -5.25 -8.48 -12.97
C GLY A 155 -6.18 -8.68 -14.16
N PHE A 156 -7.48 -8.40 -14.01
CA PHE A 156 -8.44 -8.60 -15.08
C PHE A 156 -8.26 -7.57 -16.21
N PRO A 157 -8.33 -7.94 -17.50
CA PRO A 157 -8.12 -7.01 -18.62
C PRO A 157 -9.08 -5.82 -18.60
N THR A 158 -8.55 -4.61 -18.56
CA THR A 158 -9.34 -3.37 -18.46
C THR A 158 -10.23 -3.17 -19.68
N TRP A 159 -9.68 -3.36 -20.88
CA TRP A 159 -10.41 -3.22 -22.13
C TRP A 159 -11.66 -4.12 -22.20
N PHE A 160 -11.57 -5.33 -21.65
CA PHE A 160 -12.71 -6.27 -21.68
C PHE A 160 -13.87 -5.76 -20.82
N LYS A 161 -13.58 -5.24 -19.63
CA LYS A 161 -14.60 -4.63 -18.76
C LYS A 161 -15.24 -3.41 -19.42
N TRP A 162 -14.42 -2.57 -20.06
CA TRP A 162 -14.92 -1.39 -20.76
C TRP A 162 -15.78 -1.77 -21.95
N ASN A 163 -15.35 -2.71 -22.77
CA ASN A 163 -16.11 -3.19 -23.92
C ASN A 163 -17.45 -3.83 -23.49
N ALA A 164 -17.43 -4.65 -22.43
CA ALA A 164 -18.66 -5.25 -21.89
C ALA A 164 -19.66 -4.19 -21.41
N ALA A 165 -19.18 -3.15 -20.70
CA ALA A 165 -20.04 -2.04 -20.27
C ALA A 165 -20.51 -1.18 -21.47
N ARG A 166 -19.66 -0.97 -22.50
CA ARG A 166 -20.00 -0.26 -23.72
C ARG A 166 -21.13 -0.96 -24.48
N GLN A 167 -21.03 -2.27 -24.63
CA GLN A 167 -22.01 -3.08 -25.36
C GLN A 167 -23.32 -3.31 -24.59
N SER A 168 -23.32 -3.17 -23.26
CA SER A 168 -24.52 -3.35 -22.45
C SER A 168 -25.55 -2.26 -22.77
N GLN A 169 -26.80 -2.69 -22.95
CA GLN A 169 -27.92 -1.80 -23.21
C GLN A 169 -28.33 -1.03 -21.95
N GLY A 170 -28.68 0.23 -22.10
CA GLY A 170 -29.15 1.10 -21.03
C GLY A 170 -28.91 2.57 -21.35
N GLU A 171 -29.88 3.43 -21.04
CA GLU A 171 -29.77 4.87 -21.26
C GLU A 171 -28.75 5.51 -20.31
N THR A 172 -28.64 4.97 -19.11
CA THR A 172 -27.71 5.44 -18.06
C THR A 172 -26.66 4.37 -17.78
N LYS A 173 -25.38 4.79 -17.82
CA LYS A 173 -24.24 3.97 -17.44
C LYS A 173 -23.41 4.71 -16.40
N TYR A 174 -22.74 3.97 -15.53
CA TYR A 174 -21.93 4.52 -14.46
C TYR A 174 -20.47 4.07 -14.60
N LEU A 175 -19.56 5.02 -14.38
CA LEU A 175 -18.16 4.71 -14.16
C LEU A 175 -17.82 4.90 -12.68
N ILE A 176 -17.18 3.92 -12.08
CA ILE A 176 -16.86 3.93 -10.65
C ILE A 176 -15.36 3.71 -10.47
N CYS A 177 -14.73 4.63 -9.76
CA CYS A 177 -13.37 4.42 -9.26
C CYS A 177 -13.42 3.76 -7.89
N ASN A 178 -12.80 2.60 -7.77
CA ASN A 178 -12.58 1.93 -6.50
C ASN A 178 -11.29 2.49 -5.87
N ALA A 179 -11.45 3.34 -4.88
CA ALA A 179 -10.40 3.87 -4.02
C ALA A 179 -10.54 3.37 -2.56
N ASP A 180 -11.14 2.18 -2.40
CA ASP A 180 -11.26 1.48 -1.11
C ASP A 180 -9.99 0.66 -0.83
N GLU A 181 -8.87 1.35 -0.67
CA GLU A 181 -7.55 0.76 -0.39
C GLU A 181 -7.45 0.38 1.10
N GLY A 182 -7.78 -0.88 1.41
CA GLY A 182 -7.89 -1.36 2.78
C GLY A 182 -6.79 -2.32 3.22
N ASP A 183 -5.90 -2.75 2.34
CA ASP A 183 -4.81 -3.69 2.62
C ASP A 183 -3.83 -3.11 3.65
N PRO A 184 -3.52 -3.81 4.76
CA PRO A 184 -2.47 -3.39 5.68
C PRO A 184 -1.12 -3.23 4.96
N GLY A 185 -0.58 -2.02 5.00
CA GLY A 185 0.70 -1.68 4.35
C GLY A 185 0.58 -1.18 2.91
N ALA A 186 -0.61 -1.15 2.30
CA ALA A 186 -0.85 -0.52 0.99
C ALA A 186 -1.28 0.95 1.15
N PHE A 187 -0.73 1.83 0.32
CA PHE A 187 -1.03 3.27 0.30
C PHE A 187 -0.74 3.94 -1.05
N MET A 188 -0.69 3.14 -2.13
CA MET A 188 -0.40 3.66 -3.47
C MET A 188 -1.55 4.48 -4.04
N ASP A 189 -2.79 4.01 -3.89
CA ASP A 189 -3.98 4.71 -4.39
C ASP A 189 -4.18 6.04 -3.65
N ARG A 190 -4.03 6.03 -2.33
CA ARG A 190 -4.03 7.23 -1.51
C ARG A 190 -2.98 8.23 -1.99
N ALA A 191 -1.75 7.78 -2.23
CA ALA A 191 -0.67 8.66 -2.65
C ALA A 191 -0.93 9.29 -4.03
N VAL A 192 -1.51 8.55 -4.97
CA VAL A 192 -1.94 9.09 -6.28
C VAL A 192 -3.00 10.18 -6.08
N ILE A 193 -4.05 9.91 -5.31
CA ILE A 193 -5.13 10.89 -5.09
C ILE A 193 -4.61 12.14 -4.36
N GLU A 194 -3.74 11.97 -3.35
CA GLU A 194 -3.16 13.09 -2.61
C GLU A 194 -2.16 13.92 -3.43
N SER A 195 -1.53 13.33 -4.44
CA SER A 195 -0.41 13.95 -5.15
C SER A 195 -0.72 14.37 -6.59
N ASP A 196 -1.67 13.70 -7.24
CA ASP A 196 -2.03 13.92 -8.65
C ASP A 196 -3.51 13.58 -8.91
N PRO A 197 -4.46 14.27 -8.22
CA PRO A 197 -5.88 13.97 -8.34
C PRO A 197 -6.43 14.23 -9.76
N HIS A 198 -5.87 15.17 -10.49
CA HIS A 198 -6.28 15.50 -11.86
C HIS A 198 -5.98 14.39 -12.86
N ASN A 199 -4.88 13.63 -12.67
CA ASN A 199 -4.58 12.46 -13.48
C ASN A 199 -5.64 11.36 -13.32
N LEU A 200 -6.13 11.16 -12.09
CA LEU A 200 -7.24 10.26 -11.84
C LEU A 200 -8.52 10.73 -12.53
N ILE A 201 -8.86 12.03 -12.42
CA ILE A 201 -10.05 12.62 -13.05
C ILE A 201 -9.97 12.46 -14.58
N GLU A 202 -8.84 12.79 -15.18
CA GLU A 202 -8.65 12.66 -16.63
C GLU A 202 -8.79 11.21 -17.10
N GLY A 203 -8.14 10.25 -16.41
CA GLY A 203 -8.26 8.83 -16.73
C GLY A 203 -9.68 8.31 -16.60
N MET A 204 -10.42 8.77 -15.58
CA MET A 204 -11.85 8.45 -15.41
C MET A 204 -12.71 9.05 -16.53
N LEU A 205 -12.49 10.28 -16.95
CA LEU A 205 -13.25 10.92 -18.03
C LEU A 205 -13.05 10.19 -19.36
N ILE A 206 -11.83 9.76 -19.67
CA ILE A 206 -11.52 8.93 -20.84
C ILE A 206 -12.27 7.59 -20.76
N GLY A 207 -12.26 6.94 -19.58
CA GLY A 207 -13.04 5.72 -19.36
C GLY A 207 -14.55 5.93 -19.48
N ALA A 208 -15.07 7.06 -18.97
CA ALA A 208 -16.48 7.42 -19.07
C ALA A 208 -16.91 7.62 -20.53
N TYR A 209 -16.10 8.32 -21.32
CA TYR A 209 -16.30 8.47 -22.76
C TYR A 209 -16.34 7.11 -23.47
N ALA A 210 -15.34 6.26 -23.20
CA ALA A 210 -15.22 4.95 -23.83
C ALA A 210 -16.44 4.04 -23.59
N ILE A 211 -16.98 4.01 -22.36
CA ILE A 211 -18.17 3.17 -22.05
C ILE A 211 -19.51 3.87 -22.32
N GLY A 212 -19.50 5.18 -22.56
CA GLY A 212 -20.71 6.01 -22.72
C GLY A 212 -21.38 6.37 -21.40
N ALA A 213 -20.62 6.48 -20.30
CA ALA A 213 -21.13 6.93 -19.01
C ALA A 213 -21.20 8.45 -18.93
N LYS A 214 -22.29 8.97 -18.33
CA LYS A 214 -22.50 10.40 -18.05
C LYS A 214 -22.33 10.73 -16.57
N GLU A 215 -22.15 9.72 -15.74
CA GLU A 215 -21.92 9.85 -14.30
C GLU A 215 -20.74 9.00 -13.86
N ALA A 216 -19.83 9.64 -13.14
CA ALA A 216 -18.66 9.01 -12.54
C ALA A 216 -18.69 9.17 -11.02
N VAL A 217 -18.24 8.15 -10.29
CA VAL A 217 -18.20 8.16 -8.82
C VAL A 217 -16.84 7.68 -8.36
N VAL A 218 -16.19 8.44 -7.47
CA VAL A 218 -15.00 7.97 -6.74
C VAL A 218 -15.45 7.48 -5.38
N TYR A 219 -15.34 6.18 -5.14
CA TYR A 219 -15.59 5.58 -3.83
C TYR A 219 -14.27 5.51 -3.07
N VAL A 220 -14.11 6.37 -2.08
CA VAL A 220 -12.87 6.54 -1.31
C VAL A 220 -13.12 6.28 0.17
N ARG A 221 -12.13 5.75 0.89
CA ARG A 221 -12.22 5.52 2.33
C ARG A 221 -12.36 6.84 3.09
N ALA A 222 -13.25 6.87 4.10
CA ALA A 222 -13.39 8.02 4.99
C ALA A 222 -12.13 8.31 5.82
N GLU A 223 -11.27 7.30 5.99
CA GLU A 223 -9.98 7.41 6.69
C GLU A 223 -8.90 8.14 5.87
N TYR A 224 -9.21 8.57 4.64
CA TYR A 224 -8.31 9.33 3.78
C TYR A 224 -8.78 10.80 3.62
N PRO A 225 -8.84 11.61 4.72
CA PRO A 225 -9.41 12.95 4.67
C PRO A 225 -8.68 13.86 3.70
N LEU A 226 -7.33 13.85 3.66
CA LEU A 226 -6.54 14.66 2.75
C LEU A 226 -6.81 14.32 1.28
N ALA A 227 -6.91 13.02 0.95
CA ALA A 227 -7.25 12.58 -0.39
C ALA A 227 -8.65 13.08 -0.81
N ILE A 228 -9.62 13.04 0.11
CA ILE A 228 -10.99 13.53 -0.12
C ILE A 228 -10.99 15.05 -0.36
N GLU A 229 -10.24 15.81 0.44
CA GLU A 229 -10.15 17.28 0.31
C GLU A 229 -9.53 17.67 -1.02
N ARG A 230 -8.38 17.11 -1.36
CA ARG A 230 -7.68 17.38 -2.63
C ARG A 230 -8.50 16.96 -3.85
N LEU A 231 -9.19 15.83 -3.77
CA LEU A 231 -10.05 15.38 -4.86
C LEU A 231 -11.27 16.28 -5.03
N LYS A 232 -11.86 16.81 -3.94
CA LYS A 232 -12.95 17.79 -4.03
C LYS A 232 -12.52 19.08 -4.71
N GLU A 233 -11.37 19.60 -4.32
CA GLU A 233 -10.82 20.81 -4.95
C GLU A 233 -10.48 20.57 -6.43
N ALA A 234 -9.88 19.41 -6.75
CA ALA A 234 -9.56 19.07 -8.14
C ALA A 234 -10.82 18.92 -9.02
N ILE A 235 -11.89 18.31 -8.52
CA ILE A 235 -13.18 18.23 -9.22
C ILE A 235 -13.72 19.63 -9.50
N LYS A 236 -13.75 20.50 -8.49
CA LYS A 236 -14.21 21.88 -8.63
C LYS A 236 -13.39 22.64 -9.67
N GLN A 237 -12.08 22.58 -9.62
CA GLN A 237 -11.19 23.23 -10.58
C GLN A 237 -11.39 22.69 -12.01
N ALA A 238 -11.59 21.38 -12.15
CA ALA A 238 -11.86 20.76 -13.45
C ALA A 238 -13.22 21.23 -14.03
N GLU A 239 -14.24 21.42 -13.19
CA GLU A 239 -15.52 21.99 -13.60
C GLU A 239 -15.37 23.46 -14.02
N GLU A 240 -14.68 24.28 -13.23
CA GLU A 240 -14.44 25.71 -13.52
C GLU A 240 -13.65 25.92 -14.84
N LYS A 241 -12.71 25.02 -15.16
CA LYS A 241 -11.94 25.06 -16.42
C LYS A 241 -12.66 24.39 -17.59
N GLY A 242 -13.85 23.82 -17.41
CA GLY A 242 -14.62 23.15 -18.46
C GLY A 242 -14.06 21.78 -18.88
N PHE A 243 -13.24 21.16 -18.04
CA PHE A 243 -12.72 19.81 -18.25
C PHE A 243 -13.66 18.73 -17.69
N LEU A 244 -14.65 19.12 -16.89
CA LEU A 244 -15.65 18.26 -16.27
C LEU A 244 -17.03 18.95 -16.32
N GLY A 245 -18.10 18.17 -16.30
CA GLY A 245 -19.48 18.70 -16.29
C GLY A 245 -20.19 18.57 -17.63
N GLU A 246 -20.82 19.64 -18.08
CA GLU A 246 -21.59 19.67 -19.34
C GLU A 246 -20.73 20.19 -20.51
N ASN A 247 -20.87 19.55 -21.66
CA ASN A 247 -20.21 19.94 -22.91
C ASN A 247 -18.69 20.16 -22.72
N ILE A 248 -18.01 19.17 -22.19
CA ILE A 248 -16.59 19.21 -21.83
C ILE A 248 -15.76 19.69 -23.02
N MET A 249 -14.94 20.71 -22.81
CA MET A 249 -14.11 21.37 -23.81
C MET A 249 -14.90 21.84 -25.06
N GLY A 250 -16.23 21.97 -24.97
CA GLY A 250 -17.08 22.32 -26.12
C GLY A 250 -17.29 21.19 -27.14
N MET A 251 -16.98 19.91 -26.80
CA MET A 251 -16.92 18.79 -27.73
C MET A 251 -18.11 17.83 -27.66
N GLY A 252 -19.21 18.25 -27.03
CA GLY A 252 -20.47 17.47 -27.00
C GLY A 252 -20.50 16.30 -26.02
N PHE A 253 -19.41 16.01 -25.31
CA PHE A 253 -19.38 15.04 -24.23
C PHE A 253 -19.70 15.71 -22.91
N SER A 254 -20.49 15.04 -22.05
CA SER A 254 -20.82 15.50 -20.72
C SER A 254 -20.65 14.37 -19.71
N CYS A 255 -20.02 14.66 -18.59
CA CYS A 255 -19.87 13.72 -17.49
C CYS A 255 -19.85 14.48 -16.17
N LYS A 256 -20.69 14.06 -15.21
CA LYS A 256 -20.69 14.56 -13.83
C LYS A 256 -19.87 13.63 -12.94
N MET A 257 -19.11 14.19 -12.01
CA MET A 257 -18.31 13.39 -11.07
C MET A 257 -18.66 13.76 -9.63
N ARG A 258 -18.69 12.73 -8.79
CA ARG A 258 -18.92 12.92 -7.35
C ARG A 258 -18.08 11.96 -6.52
N ILE A 259 -17.86 12.32 -5.26
CA ILE A 259 -17.17 11.50 -4.28
C ILE A 259 -18.19 10.83 -3.35
N LYS A 260 -17.96 9.58 -3.03
CA LYS A 260 -18.64 8.86 -1.95
C LYS A 260 -17.59 8.36 -0.96
N ALA A 261 -17.64 8.88 0.26
CA ALA A 261 -16.83 8.36 1.35
C ALA A 261 -17.42 7.03 1.84
N GLY A 262 -16.60 5.99 1.81
CA GLY A 262 -16.93 4.67 2.36
C GLY A 262 -16.71 4.61 3.86
N ALA A 263 -17.41 3.68 4.53
CA ALA A 263 -17.31 3.52 6.00
C ALA A 263 -16.12 2.67 6.48
N GLY A 264 -15.11 2.45 5.63
CA GLY A 264 -13.86 1.77 6.01
C GLY A 264 -13.92 0.24 6.06
N ALA A 265 -14.91 -0.40 5.47
CA ALA A 265 -14.99 -1.86 5.41
C ALA A 265 -14.19 -2.41 4.23
N PHE A 266 -13.15 -3.19 4.48
CA PHE A 266 -12.29 -3.81 3.46
C PHE A 266 -13.07 -4.63 2.41
N VAL A 267 -14.17 -5.28 2.82
CA VAL A 267 -15.04 -6.02 1.90
C VAL A 267 -15.62 -5.13 0.79
N CYS A 268 -15.73 -3.81 0.99
CA CYS A 268 -16.19 -2.87 -0.02
C CYS A 268 -15.18 -2.64 -1.15
N GLY A 269 -13.95 -3.18 -1.05
CA GLY A 269 -13.04 -3.33 -2.18
C GLY A 269 -13.51 -4.35 -3.22
N GLU A 270 -14.38 -5.30 -2.86
CA GLU A 270 -15.05 -6.17 -3.83
C GLU A 270 -16.12 -5.39 -4.61
N GLU A 271 -16.10 -5.47 -5.94
CA GLU A 271 -16.86 -4.58 -6.83
C GLU A 271 -18.38 -4.56 -6.56
N THR A 272 -18.98 -5.68 -6.19
CA THR A 272 -20.44 -5.75 -5.93
C THR A 272 -20.78 -5.30 -4.51
N ALA A 273 -19.90 -5.54 -3.52
CA ALA A 273 -20.04 -5.00 -2.17
C ALA A 273 -19.89 -3.47 -2.17
N LEU A 274 -18.97 -2.94 -2.99
CA LEU A 274 -18.84 -1.50 -3.20
C LEU A 274 -20.14 -0.90 -3.77
N ILE A 275 -20.74 -1.54 -4.75
CA ILE A 275 -22.03 -1.10 -5.34
C ILE A 275 -23.13 -1.08 -4.28
N GLU A 276 -23.27 -2.12 -3.45
CA GLU A 276 -24.25 -2.13 -2.35
C GLU A 276 -24.02 -0.94 -1.41
N SER A 277 -22.77 -0.72 -1.01
CA SER A 277 -22.41 0.43 -0.15
C SER A 277 -22.70 1.78 -0.82
N LEU A 278 -22.48 1.92 -2.14
CA LEU A 278 -22.85 3.12 -2.90
C LEU A 278 -24.37 3.38 -2.87
N GLN A 279 -25.18 2.33 -2.85
CA GLN A 279 -26.64 2.39 -2.80
C GLN A 279 -27.18 2.66 -1.39
N GLY A 280 -26.29 2.70 -0.37
CA GLY A 280 -26.68 2.89 1.03
C GLY A 280 -27.04 1.60 1.74
N GLU A 281 -26.83 0.47 1.07
CA GLU A 281 -27.06 -0.86 1.62
C GLU A 281 -25.80 -1.39 2.33
N ARG A 282 -25.96 -2.49 3.06
CA ARG A 282 -24.80 -3.16 3.68
C ARG A 282 -23.85 -3.69 2.61
N GLY A 283 -22.56 -3.36 2.69
CA GLY A 283 -21.53 -3.81 1.76
C GLY A 283 -21.35 -5.32 1.78
N MET A 284 -22.18 -6.03 1.04
CA MET A 284 -22.13 -7.48 0.88
C MET A 284 -22.05 -7.85 -0.60
N PRO A 285 -21.17 -8.78 -1.00
CA PRO A 285 -21.07 -9.22 -2.39
C PRO A 285 -22.38 -9.81 -2.94
N ARG A 286 -22.64 -9.52 -4.22
CA ARG A 286 -23.72 -10.15 -4.99
C ARG A 286 -23.23 -11.43 -5.67
N LEU A 287 -24.14 -12.32 -6.01
CA LEU A 287 -23.87 -13.43 -6.93
C LEU A 287 -23.64 -12.89 -8.34
N LYS A 288 -22.71 -13.48 -9.05
CA LYS A 288 -22.44 -13.22 -10.47
C LYS A 288 -22.67 -14.52 -11.28
N PRO A 289 -23.28 -14.51 -12.45
CA PRO A 289 -23.95 -13.42 -13.15
C PRO A 289 -25.26 -12.95 -12.48
N PRO A 290 -25.77 -11.71 -12.77
CA PRO A 290 -25.22 -10.74 -13.71
C PRO A 290 -23.96 -10.03 -13.19
N PHE A 291 -23.06 -9.68 -14.11
CA PHE A 291 -21.87 -8.88 -13.80
C PHE A 291 -22.23 -7.39 -13.73
N PRO A 292 -21.44 -6.55 -13.02
CA PRO A 292 -21.71 -5.10 -12.93
C PRO A 292 -21.83 -4.40 -14.30
N ALA A 293 -21.09 -4.86 -15.31
CA ALA A 293 -21.22 -4.34 -16.67
C ALA A 293 -22.63 -4.46 -17.24
N GLN A 294 -23.41 -5.44 -16.77
CA GLN A 294 -24.80 -5.66 -17.17
C GLN A 294 -25.80 -5.07 -16.18
N SER A 295 -25.55 -5.24 -14.87
CA SER A 295 -26.46 -4.87 -13.78
C SER A 295 -25.64 -4.51 -12.52
N GLY A 296 -25.14 -3.27 -12.47
CA GLY A 296 -24.31 -2.75 -11.38
C GLY A 296 -25.05 -1.78 -10.47
N TYR A 297 -24.56 -0.53 -10.41
CA TYR A 297 -25.10 0.54 -9.57
C TYR A 297 -26.51 0.91 -10.03
N TRP A 298 -27.47 0.88 -9.10
CA TRP A 298 -28.90 1.01 -9.37
C TRP A 298 -29.41 0.07 -10.48
N TYR A 299 -28.81 -1.14 -10.55
CA TYR A 299 -29.14 -2.15 -11.57
C TYR A 299 -28.91 -1.68 -13.02
N LYS A 300 -28.07 -0.65 -13.21
CA LYS A 300 -27.65 -0.14 -14.52
C LYS A 300 -26.25 -0.62 -14.88
N PRO A 301 -25.90 -0.66 -16.18
CA PRO A 301 -24.55 -0.99 -16.61
C PRO A 301 -23.52 -0.12 -15.89
N SER A 302 -22.56 -0.76 -15.24
CA SER A 302 -21.53 -0.05 -14.45
C SER A 302 -20.17 -0.69 -14.66
N ASN A 303 -19.14 0.15 -14.77
CA ASN A 303 -17.76 -0.33 -14.79
C ASN A 303 -17.04 0.17 -13.55
N ILE A 304 -16.28 -0.72 -12.91
CA ILE A 304 -15.48 -0.41 -11.74
C ILE A 304 -14.02 -0.70 -12.05
N ASN A 305 -13.13 0.29 -11.87
CA ASN A 305 -11.68 0.13 -11.91
C ASN A 305 -11.02 0.80 -10.70
N ASN A 306 -9.83 0.33 -10.36
CA ASN A 306 -9.00 0.87 -9.29
C ASN A 306 -8.32 2.19 -9.70
N VAL A 307 -7.86 2.99 -8.73
CA VAL A 307 -7.19 4.28 -8.91
C VAL A 307 -5.95 4.16 -9.80
N GLU A 308 -5.04 3.24 -9.49
CA GLU A 308 -3.81 3.05 -10.27
C GLU A 308 -4.12 2.64 -11.71
N THR A 309 -5.19 1.88 -11.94
CA THR A 309 -5.65 1.54 -13.29
C THR A 309 -5.97 2.80 -14.09
N PHE A 310 -6.76 3.73 -13.53
CA PHE A 310 -7.09 4.99 -14.21
C PHE A 310 -5.89 5.91 -14.36
N ALA A 311 -4.97 5.94 -13.39
CA ALA A 311 -3.77 6.78 -13.46
C ALA A 311 -2.82 6.45 -14.63
N ASN A 312 -2.93 5.24 -15.20
CA ASN A 312 -2.17 4.85 -16.39
C ASN A 312 -2.83 5.29 -17.70
N VAL A 313 -4.14 5.55 -17.71
CA VAL A 313 -4.92 5.73 -18.96
C VAL A 313 -4.46 6.94 -19.76
N SER A 314 -4.30 8.11 -19.13
CA SER A 314 -3.87 9.33 -19.83
C SER A 314 -2.49 9.17 -20.48
N TRP A 315 -1.55 8.51 -19.80
CA TRP A 315 -0.24 8.20 -20.34
C TRP A 315 -0.33 7.27 -21.56
N ILE A 316 -1.15 6.23 -21.49
CA ILE A 316 -1.36 5.29 -22.60
C ILE A 316 -1.92 6.01 -23.82
N ILE A 317 -2.92 6.87 -23.65
CA ILE A 317 -3.52 7.64 -24.75
C ILE A 317 -2.51 8.60 -25.40
N LEU A 318 -1.65 9.25 -24.62
CA LEU A 318 -0.66 10.19 -25.16
C LEU A 318 0.49 9.49 -25.87
N ASN A 319 1.01 8.40 -25.31
CA ASN A 319 2.23 7.75 -25.77
C ASN A 319 1.98 6.52 -26.65
N GLY A 320 0.75 6.01 -26.68
CA GLY A 320 0.36 4.82 -27.42
C GLY A 320 0.35 3.56 -26.56
N GLY A 321 -0.61 2.68 -26.86
CA GLY A 321 -0.75 1.38 -26.19
C GLY A 321 0.47 0.48 -26.37
N GLU A 322 1.08 0.49 -27.55
CA GLU A 322 2.30 -0.27 -27.85
C GLU A 322 3.47 0.14 -26.94
N ALA A 323 3.63 1.45 -26.66
CA ALA A 323 4.69 1.94 -25.76
C ALA A 323 4.50 1.42 -24.33
N PHE A 324 3.27 1.31 -23.86
CA PHE A 324 2.98 0.69 -22.55
C PHE A 324 3.19 -0.83 -22.59
N ALA A 325 2.75 -1.50 -23.66
CA ALA A 325 2.89 -2.94 -23.86
C ALA A 325 4.35 -3.40 -24.03
N ALA A 326 5.24 -2.50 -24.47
CA ALA A 326 6.68 -2.77 -24.55
C ALA A 326 7.34 -2.97 -23.17
N MET A 327 6.69 -2.52 -22.11
CA MET A 327 7.14 -2.73 -20.74
C MET A 327 6.45 -3.96 -20.14
N GLY A 328 7.17 -4.70 -19.29
CA GLY A 328 6.63 -5.87 -18.60
C GLY A 328 6.94 -7.20 -19.28
N THR A 329 6.14 -8.20 -18.95
CA THR A 329 6.19 -9.56 -19.53
C THR A 329 5.07 -9.76 -20.54
N ASP A 330 5.06 -10.89 -21.27
CA ASP A 330 3.98 -11.20 -22.19
C ASP A 330 2.61 -11.32 -21.51
N GLY A 331 2.59 -11.80 -20.27
CA GLY A 331 1.36 -11.98 -19.49
C GLY A 331 0.99 -10.80 -18.59
N SER A 332 1.90 -9.82 -18.43
CA SER A 332 1.72 -8.69 -17.49
C SER A 332 2.41 -7.45 -18.04
N LYS A 333 1.65 -6.60 -18.75
CA LYS A 333 2.17 -5.41 -19.44
C LYS A 333 2.21 -4.18 -18.53
N GLY A 334 3.12 -3.26 -18.86
CA GLY A 334 3.24 -1.94 -18.23
C GLY A 334 3.97 -1.98 -16.89
N THR A 335 3.74 -0.93 -16.11
CA THR A 335 4.28 -0.76 -14.76
C THR A 335 3.30 -1.17 -13.67
N LYS A 336 3.81 -1.37 -12.46
CA LYS A 336 3.02 -1.57 -11.24
C LYS A 336 3.64 -0.80 -10.08
N VAL A 337 2.80 -0.14 -9.31
CA VAL A 337 3.19 0.51 -8.07
C VAL A 337 3.16 -0.49 -6.91
N PHE A 338 4.22 -0.50 -6.12
CA PHE A 338 4.33 -1.29 -4.89
C PHE A 338 4.53 -0.39 -3.67
N ALA A 339 3.80 -0.69 -2.59
CA ALA A 339 4.06 -0.15 -1.27
C ALA A 339 5.05 -1.08 -0.53
N LEU A 340 6.30 -0.65 -0.48
CA LEU A 340 7.40 -1.41 0.12
C LEU A 340 7.54 -1.05 1.60
N THR A 341 7.22 -1.99 2.48
CA THR A 341 7.08 -1.78 3.93
C THR A 341 7.76 -2.87 4.75
N GLY A 342 7.70 -2.78 6.08
CA GLY A 342 8.22 -3.78 7.01
C GLY A 342 9.70 -3.57 7.36
N LYS A 343 10.49 -4.63 7.31
CA LYS A 343 11.90 -4.66 7.75
C LYS A 343 12.89 -4.19 6.68
N ILE A 344 12.48 -3.33 5.78
CA ILE A 344 13.25 -2.81 4.65
C ILE A 344 13.99 -1.51 4.99
N LYS A 345 15.17 -1.26 4.43
CA LYS A 345 15.92 0.00 4.67
C LYS A 345 15.21 1.21 4.08
N ARG A 346 14.79 1.13 2.81
CA ARG A 346 14.14 2.19 2.07
C ARG A 346 12.70 1.81 1.80
N GLY A 347 11.82 2.16 2.73
CA GLY A 347 10.38 1.92 2.59
C GLY A 347 9.68 3.09 1.92
N GLY A 348 8.70 2.80 1.07
CA GLY A 348 7.95 3.82 0.34
C GLY A 348 7.24 3.25 -0.87
N LEU A 349 6.97 4.09 -1.88
CA LEU A 349 6.35 3.66 -3.12
C LEU A 349 7.40 3.42 -4.20
N VAL A 350 7.29 2.28 -4.85
CA VAL A 350 8.18 1.85 -5.93
C VAL A 350 7.34 1.50 -7.15
N GLU A 351 7.53 2.22 -8.26
CA GLU A 351 6.91 1.89 -9.53
C GLU A 351 7.95 1.33 -10.49
N ILE A 352 7.71 0.11 -10.94
CA ILE A 352 8.61 -0.62 -11.84
C ILE A 352 7.86 -1.24 -13.01
N PRO A 353 8.51 -1.45 -14.15
CA PRO A 353 7.99 -2.36 -15.17
C PRO A 353 7.79 -3.75 -14.58
N MET A 354 6.68 -4.40 -14.90
CA MET A 354 6.52 -5.81 -14.57
C MET A 354 7.64 -6.64 -15.21
N GLY A 355 7.98 -7.80 -14.64
CA GLY A 355 9.12 -8.59 -15.12
C GLY A 355 10.43 -8.40 -14.33
N LYS A 356 10.50 -7.40 -13.45
CA LYS A 356 11.55 -7.33 -12.43
C LYS A 356 11.38 -8.44 -11.41
N THR A 357 12.46 -8.84 -10.73
CA THR A 357 12.41 -9.83 -9.66
C THR A 357 12.08 -9.19 -8.30
N LEU A 358 11.63 -10.01 -7.34
CA LEU A 358 11.50 -9.57 -5.95
C LEU A 358 12.85 -9.08 -5.39
N ARG A 359 13.96 -9.70 -5.80
CA ARG A 359 15.32 -9.29 -5.43
C ARG A 359 15.62 -7.87 -5.89
N ASP A 360 15.32 -7.53 -7.15
CA ASP A 360 15.54 -6.18 -7.69
C ASP A 360 14.82 -5.12 -6.84
N VAL A 361 13.57 -5.40 -6.45
CA VAL A 361 12.77 -4.45 -5.66
C VAL A 361 13.28 -4.34 -4.23
N ILE A 362 13.52 -5.48 -3.56
CA ILE A 362 13.86 -5.50 -2.13
C ILE A 362 15.30 -5.04 -1.90
N PHE A 363 16.24 -5.52 -2.70
CA PHE A 363 17.67 -5.24 -2.47
C PHE A 363 18.18 -4.07 -3.29
N ASP A 364 17.91 -4.03 -4.60
CA ASP A 364 18.50 -3.00 -5.46
C ASP A 364 17.82 -1.64 -5.28
N ILE A 365 16.49 -1.62 -5.10
CA ILE A 365 15.75 -0.38 -4.87
C ILE A 365 15.61 -0.14 -3.37
N GLY A 366 15.05 -1.10 -2.64
CA GLY A 366 14.77 -1.02 -1.20
C GLY A 366 16.00 -1.03 -0.30
N GLY A 367 17.19 -1.34 -0.85
CA GLY A 367 18.47 -1.33 -0.11
C GLY A 367 18.64 -2.47 0.88
N GLY A 368 17.79 -3.52 0.80
CA GLY A 368 17.85 -4.70 1.67
C GLY A 368 17.30 -4.46 3.08
N ILE A 369 17.64 -5.36 3.97
CA ILE A 369 17.04 -5.45 5.32
C ILE A 369 17.69 -4.46 6.29
N LYS A 370 16.88 -3.87 7.17
CA LYS A 370 17.36 -2.99 8.25
C LYS A 370 18.32 -3.70 9.19
N ASN A 371 19.26 -2.93 9.75
CA ASN A 371 20.17 -3.37 10.83
C ASN A 371 21.02 -4.62 10.50
N GLY A 372 21.30 -4.87 9.22
CA GLY A 372 22.15 -5.99 8.79
C GLY A 372 21.55 -7.38 9.06
N LYS A 373 20.24 -7.46 9.35
CA LYS A 373 19.53 -8.72 9.52
C LYS A 373 19.38 -9.47 8.19
N LYS A 374 19.12 -10.79 8.28
CA LYS A 374 18.88 -11.61 7.09
C LYS A 374 17.44 -11.49 6.63
N PHE A 375 17.25 -11.42 5.32
CA PHE A 375 15.92 -11.52 4.73
C PHE A 375 15.34 -12.91 5.00
N LYS A 376 14.08 -12.97 5.40
CA LYS A 376 13.36 -14.22 5.65
C LYS A 376 12.28 -14.46 4.60
N ALA A 377 11.41 -13.49 4.41
CA ALA A 377 10.29 -13.60 3.49
C ALA A 377 9.71 -12.22 3.13
N VAL A 378 8.87 -12.19 2.12
CA VAL A 378 8.00 -11.06 1.80
C VAL A 378 6.54 -11.52 1.67
N GLN A 379 5.64 -10.84 2.35
CA GLN A 379 4.20 -10.99 2.10
C GLN A 379 3.82 -10.13 0.91
N MET A 380 3.31 -10.76 -0.14
CA MET A 380 2.83 -10.13 -1.37
C MET A 380 1.31 -10.14 -1.42
N GLY A 381 0.71 -9.00 -1.78
CA GLY A 381 -0.75 -8.89 -1.99
C GLY A 381 -1.58 -8.78 -0.71
N GLY A 382 -0.97 -8.31 0.37
CA GLY A 382 -1.67 -8.05 1.64
C GLY A 382 -2.29 -9.30 2.26
N PRO A 383 -3.43 -9.18 2.97
CA PRO A 383 -4.09 -10.30 3.64
C PRO A 383 -4.71 -11.33 2.69
N SER A 384 -4.89 -10.96 1.42
CA SER A 384 -5.37 -11.85 0.36
C SER A 384 -4.23 -12.58 -0.35
N GLY A 385 -3.00 -12.18 -0.10
CA GLY A 385 -1.80 -12.69 -0.76
C GLY A 385 -1.14 -13.83 -0.02
N GLY A 386 0.16 -14.01 -0.28
CA GLY A 386 0.93 -15.09 0.32
C GLY A 386 2.35 -14.69 0.64
N CYS A 387 2.98 -15.50 1.46
CA CYS A 387 4.35 -15.33 1.90
C CYS A 387 5.31 -16.04 0.93
N ILE A 388 6.33 -15.32 0.46
CA ILE A 388 7.35 -15.83 -0.47
C ILE A 388 8.70 -15.86 0.28
N PRO A 389 9.34 -17.03 0.43
CA PRO A 389 10.57 -17.20 1.20
C PRO A 389 11.82 -16.73 0.44
N ALA A 390 12.95 -16.70 1.15
CA ALA A 390 14.24 -16.26 0.61
C ALA A 390 14.70 -17.04 -0.64
N ASP A 391 14.42 -18.33 -0.70
CA ASP A 391 14.80 -19.20 -1.81
C ASP A 391 14.07 -18.86 -3.12
N LEU A 392 12.98 -18.09 -3.05
CA LEU A 392 12.17 -17.65 -4.17
C LEU A 392 12.31 -16.14 -4.48
N LEU A 393 13.38 -15.50 -4.00
CA LEU A 393 13.62 -14.07 -4.23
C LEU A 393 13.78 -13.69 -5.71
N ASP A 394 14.17 -14.65 -6.56
CA ASP A 394 14.33 -14.42 -7.99
C ASP A 394 13.03 -14.64 -8.78
N THR A 395 11.90 -14.82 -8.07
CA THR A 395 10.56 -14.86 -8.69
C THR A 395 10.30 -13.54 -9.41
N VAL A 396 9.93 -13.67 -10.68
CA VAL A 396 9.53 -12.54 -11.53
C VAL A 396 8.21 -11.97 -11.04
N ILE A 397 8.13 -10.67 -10.96
CA ILE A 397 6.90 -9.96 -10.57
C ILE A 397 5.97 -9.90 -11.79
N ASP A 398 5.16 -10.93 -11.92
CA ASP A 398 4.02 -11.00 -12.83
C ASP A 398 2.88 -11.82 -12.21
N TYR A 399 1.66 -11.71 -12.76
CA TYR A 399 0.48 -12.38 -12.18
C TYR A 399 0.62 -13.90 -12.12
N LYS A 400 1.21 -14.50 -13.16
CA LYS A 400 1.34 -15.97 -13.28
C LYS A 400 2.45 -16.51 -12.36
N ALA A 401 3.62 -15.87 -12.38
CA ALA A 401 4.76 -16.34 -11.58
C ALA A 401 4.52 -16.18 -10.08
N LEU A 402 3.94 -15.06 -9.65
CA LEU A 402 3.53 -14.90 -8.25
C LEU A 402 2.46 -15.91 -7.85
N GLY A 403 1.46 -16.16 -8.71
CA GLY A 403 0.43 -17.19 -8.48
C GLY A 403 1.00 -18.60 -8.28
N ALA A 404 2.06 -18.94 -8.99
CA ALA A 404 2.72 -20.25 -8.87
C ALA A 404 3.40 -20.46 -7.50
N THR A 405 3.77 -19.40 -6.80
CA THR A 405 4.31 -19.48 -5.43
C THR A 405 3.22 -19.73 -4.38
N GLY A 406 1.95 -19.49 -4.72
CA GLY A 406 0.80 -19.47 -3.81
C GLY A 406 0.45 -18.06 -3.30
N ALA A 407 1.23 -17.06 -3.69
CA ALA A 407 0.91 -15.65 -3.44
C ALA A 407 0.06 -15.05 -4.57
N ILE A 408 -0.33 -13.79 -4.46
CA ILE A 408 -0.95 -13.03 -5.54
C ILE A 408 -0.29 -11.65 -5.64
N MET A 409 -0.45 -11.00 -6.80
CA MET A 409 -0.01 -9.61 -6.97
C MET A 409 -0.70 -8.68 -5.96
N GLY A 410 -1.98 -8.86 -5.73
CA GLY A 410 -2.79 -7.97 -4.90
C GLY A 410 -2.78 -6.55 -5.42
N SER A 411 -3.09 -5.60 -4.56
CA SER A 411 -3.01 -4.17 -4.87
C SER A 411 -1.56 -3.67 -5.02
N GLY A 412 -0.56 -4.44 -4.56
CA GLY A 412 0.86 -4.09 -4.62
C GLY A 412 1.50 -3.91 -3.24
N GLY A 413 0.83 -4.33 -2.16
CA GLY A 413 1.45 -4.35 -0.83
C GLY A 413 2.59 -5.36 -0.75
N MET A 414 3.77 -4.92 -0.32
CA MET A 414 4.97 -5.74 -0.07
C MET A 414 5.45 -5.52 1.35
N VAL A 415 5.19 -6.49 2.25
CA VAL A 415 5.65 -6.43 3.64
C VAL A 415 6.87 -7.33 3.80
N VAL A 416 8.04 -6.71 3.89
CA VAL A 416 9.33 -7.40 4.01
C VAL A 416 9.58 -7.84 5.45
N MET A 417 10.03 -9.07 5.64
CA MET A 417 10.28 -9.71 6.92
C MET A 417 11.72 -10.20 7.04
N ASP A 418 12.28 -10.08 8.23
CA ASP A 418 13.61 -10.55 8.57
C ASP A 418 13.57 -11.82 9.45
N GLU A 419 14.74 -12.32 9.79
CA GLU A 419 14.93 -13.53 10.60
C GLU A 419 14.28 -13.46 12.00
N THR A 420 13.94 -12.26 12.49
CA THR A 420 13.27 -12.07 13.79
C THR A 420 11.74 -12.12 13.70
N THR A 421 11.18 -12.36 12.53
CA THR A 421 9.73 -12.44 12.31
C THR A 421 9.25 -13.87 12.44
N CYS A 422 8.28 -14.12 13.31
CA CYS A 422 7.60 -15.42 13.41
C CYS A 422 6.55 -15.57 12.31
N MET A 423 6.64 -16.63 11.52
CA MET A 423 5.74 -16.83 10.40
C MET A 423 4.35 -17.29 10.83
N VAL A 424 4.24 -17.99 11.96
CA VAL A 424 2.95 -18.36 12.56
C VAL A 424 2.20 -17.13 13.05
N SER A 425 2.90 -16.21 13.72
CA SER A 425 2.31 -14.93 14.17
C SER A 425 1.93 -14.02 12.99
N MET A 426 2.67 -14.05 11.89
CA MET A 426 2.30 -13.30 10.66
C MET A 426 1.04 -13.86 10.01
N ALA A 427 0.91 -15.19 9.91
CA ALA A 427 -0.32 -15.83 9.44
C ALA A 427 -1.52 -15.47 10.33
N GLN A 428 -1.33 -15.50 11.66
CA GLN A 428 -2.32 -15.08 12.65
C GLN A 428 -2.76 -13.62 12.41
N PHE A 429 -1.83 -12.70 12.22
CA PHE A 429 -2.10 -11.27 12.01
C PHE A 429 -2.98 -11.04 10.77
N PHE A 430 -2.62 -11.62 9.62
CA PHE A 430 -3.40 -11.44 8.40
C PHE A 430 -4.77 -12.12 8.49
N LEU A 431 -4.85 -13.27 9.14
CA LEU A 431 -6.12 -13.96 9.32
C LEU A 431 -7.04 -13.25 10.32
N ASP A 432 -6.51 -12.66 11.39
CA ASP A 432 -7.26 -11.84 12.34
C ASP A 432 -7.89 -10.64 11.64
N PHE A 433 -7.11 -9.96 10.79
CA PHE A 433 -7.62 -8.88 9.94
C PHE A 433 -8.77 -9.38 9.06
N THR A 434 -8.58 -10.46 8.30
CA THR A 434 -9.60 -10.97 7.38
C THR A 434 -10.86 -11.46 8.11
N ALA A 435 -10.70 -12.06 9.28
CA ALA A 435 -11.83 -12.51 10.10
C ALA A 435 -12.68 -11.34 10.61
N LYS A 436 -12.04 -10.21 10.95
CA LYS A 436 -12.74 -8.97 11.36
C LYS A 436 -13.45 -8.28 10.19
N GLU A 437 -12.86 -8.35 9.00
CA GLU A 437 -13.38 -7.72 7.77
C GLU A 437 -14.43 -8.59 7.03
N SER A 438 -14.70 -9.80 7.50
CA SER A 438 -15.72 -10.66 6.90
C SER A 438 -17.10 -10.02 7.00
N CYS A 439 -17.80 -9.86 5.85
CA CYS A 439 -19.18 -9.36 5.84
C CYS A 439 -20.19 -10.30 6.49
N GLY A 440 -19.80 -11.56 6.76
CA GLY A 440 -20.61 -12.58 7.41
C GLY A 440 -21.64 -13.28 6.52
N LYS A 441 -21.69 -13.00 5.22
CA LYS A 441 -22.69 -13.57 4.30
C LYS A 441 -22.54 -15.08 4.13
N CYS A 442 -21.35 -15.57 3.80
CA CYS A 442 -21.11 -17.01 3.63
C CYS A 442 -20.52 -17.65 4.88
N ILE A 443 -21.01 -18.87 5.19
CA ILE A 443 -20.67 -19.57 6.43
C ILE A 443 -19.19 -19.98 6.46
N HIS A 444 -18.63 -20.42 5.33
CA HIS A 444 -17.23 -20.82 5.23
C HIS A 444 -16.28 -19.67 5.59
N CYS A 445 -16.53 -18.45 5.10
CA CYS A 445 -15.75 -17.28 5.50
C CYS A 445 -16.02 -16.91 6.96
N ARG A 446 -17.29 -16.68 7.34
CA ARG A 446 -17.66 -16.18 8.68
C ARG A 446 -17.20 -17.07 9.82
N ILE A 447 -17.41 -18.38 9.71
CA ILE A 447 -17.08 -19.35 10.76
C ILE A 447 -15.68 -19.93 10.56
N GLY A 448 -15.33 -20.27 9.31
CA GLY A 448 -14.05 -20.91 9.00
C GLY A 448 -12.85 -20.05 9.37
N THR A 449 -12.85 -18.75 9.02
CA THR A 449 -11.75 -17.85 9.40
C THR A 449 -11.58 -17.74 10.92
N LYS A 450 -12.68 -17.74 11.67
CA LYS A 450 -12.64 -17.74 13.15
C LYS A 450 -12.05 -19.03 13.70
N ARG A 451 -12.44 -20.19 13.15
CA ARG A 451 -11.90 -21.50 13.58
C ARG A 451 -10.41 -21.59 13.31
N MET A 452 -9.96 -21.15 12.12
CA MET A 452 -8.52 -21.09 11.82
C MET A 452 -7.79 -20.14 12.78
N LEU A 453 -8.36 -18.98 13.09
CA LEU A 453 -7.77 -18.01 13.99
C LEU A 453 -7.65 -18.55 15.42
N GLU A 454 -8.63 -19.31 15.91
CA GLU A 454 -8.58 -19.99 17.20
C GLU A 454 -7.42 -21.00 17.26
N ILE A 455 -7.19 -21.74 16.17
CA ILE A 455 -6.06 -22.68 16.08
C ILE A 455 -4.73 -21.92 16.11
N LEU A 456 -4.57 -20.87 15.29
CA LEU A 456 -3.34 -20.07 15.29
C LEU A 456 -3.09 -19.40 16.64
N ASN A 457 -4.15 -18.90 17.30
CA ASN A 457 -4.05 -18.29 18.63
C ASN A 457 -3.49 -19.28 19.66
N ARG A 458 -3.98 -20.54 19.67
CA ARG A 458 -3.44 -21.54 20.60
C ARG A 458 -2.01 -21.96 20.26
N ILE A 459 -1.66 -22.04 18.96
CA ILE A 459 -0.29 -22.38 18.55
C ILE A 459 0.71 -21.31 19.04
N VAL A 460 0.45 -20.02 18.82
CA VAL A 460 1.36 -18.94 19.26
C VAL A 460 1.44 -18.81 20.79
N LYS A 461 0.45 -19.32 21.53
CA LYS A 461 0.44 -19.40 22.99
C LYS A 461 1.12 -20.63 23.56
N GLY A 462 1.59 -21.56 22.71
CA GLY A 462 2.17 -22.83 23.16
C GLY A 462 1.13 -23.91 23.54
N GLU A 463 -0.14 -23.65 23.27
CA GLU A 463 -1.27 -24.56 23.52
C GLU A 463 -1.62 -25.40 22.26
N GLY A 464 -0.79 -25.32 21.21
CA GLY A 464 -0.95 -26.07 19.98
C GLY A 464 -0.93 -27.58 20.23
N ARG A 465 -1.70 -28.31 19.41
CA ARG A 465 -1.95 -29.75 19.55
C ARG A 465 -1.48 -30.48 18.29
N GLU A 466 -1.13 -31.74 18.45
CA GLU A 466 -0.93 -32.64 17.33
C GLU A 466 -2.17 -32.66 16.41
N GLY A 467 -1.95 -32.60 15.08
CA GLY A 467 -3.01 -32.50 14.09
C GLY A 467 -3.53 -31.08 13.80
N ASP A 468 -3.06 -30.04 14.49
CA ASP A 468 -3.50 -28.66 14.26
C ASP A 468 -3.10 -28.13 12.88
N ILE A 469 -1.95 -28.56 12.34
CA ILE A 469 -1.48 -28.13 11.02
C ILE A 469 -2.39 -28.72 9.94
N GLU A 470 -2.68 -30.01 10.02
CA GLU A 470 -3.54 -30.72 9.07
C GLU A 470 -4.97 -30.17 9.11
N LEU A 471 -5.48 -29.86 10.32
CA LEU A 471 -6.79 -29.22 10.47
C LEU A 471 -6.82 -27.80 9.87
N LEU A 472 -5.73 -27.02 10.01
CA LEU A 472 -5.62 -25.72 9.35
C LEU A 472 -5.66 -25.87 7.82
N GLU A 473 -4.92 -26.82 7.25
CA GLU A 473 -4.91 -27.09 5.80
C GLU A 473 -6.31 -27.49 5.31
N GLU A 474 -7.01 -28.38 6.01
CA GLU A 474 -8.39 -28.80 5.67
C GLU A 474 -9.36 -27.60 5.68
N LEU A 475 -9.33 -26.79 6.74
CA LEU A 475 -10.15 -25.58 6.85
C LEU A 475 -9.82 -24.57 5.75
N CYS A 476 -8.54 -24.39 5.42
CA CYS A 476 -8.10 -23.51 4.34
C CYS A 476 -8.76 -23.87 3.00
N TYR A 477 -8.70 -25.14 2.60
CA TYR A 477 -9.30 -25.59 1.35
C TYR A 477 -10.83 -25.47 1.37
N SER A 478 -11.47 -25.85 2.50
CA SER A 478 -12.92 -25.72 2.66
C SER A 478 -13.39 -24.26 2.51
N ILE A 479 -12.64 -23.30 3.09
CA ILE A 479 -12.98 -21.87 2.98
C ILE A 479 -12.75 -21.37 1.56
N LYS A 480 -11.64 -21.76 0.93
CA LYS A 480 -11.29 -21.37 -0.44
C LYS A 480 -12.34 -21.80 -1.44
N ASP A 481 -12.84 -23.03 -1.33
CA ASP A 481 -13.82 -23.60 -2.25
C ASP A 481 -15.25 -23.14 -1.96
N GLY A 482 -15.59 -22.89 -0.70
CA GLY A 482 -16.96 -22.57 -0.28
C GLY A 482 -17.27 -21.08 -0.11
N ALA A 483 -16.27 -20.19 -0.19
CA ALA A 483 -16.50 -18.75 -0.04
C ALA A 483 -17.01 -18.10 -1.34
N LEU A 484 -17.94 -17.15 -1.18
CA LEU A 484 -18.61 -16.49 -2.31
C LEU A 484 -17.70 -15.50 -3.07
N CYS A 485 -16.88 -14.74 -2.37
CA CYS A 485 -16.08 -13.64 -2.95
C CYS A 485 -14.58 -13.80 -2.66
N GLY A 486 -13.76 -12.99 -3.35
CA GLY A 486 -12.31 -13.02 -3.24
C GLY A 486 -11.78 -12.88 -1.81
N LEU A 487 -12.44 -12.08 -0.93
CA LEU A 487 -12.00 -11.95 0.46
C LEU A 487 -11.94 -13.31 1.16
N GLY A 488 -13.03 -14.09 1.10
CA GLY A 488 -13.04 -15.42 1.74
C GLY A 488 -12.18 -16.44 0.99
N GLN A 489 -12.19 -16.44 -0.35
CA GLN A 489 -11.43 -17.38 -1.17
C GLN A 489 -9.90 -17.21 -0.98
N THR A 490 -9.44 -16.01 -0.65
CA THR A 490 -8.01 -15.71 -0.49
C THR A 490 -7.55 -15.62 0.97
N ALA A 491 -8.48 -15.49 1.93
CA ALA A 491 -8.16 -15.47 3.37
C ALA A 491 -7.21 -16.61 3.83
N PRO A 492 -7.30 -17.83 3.28
CA PRO A 492 -6.40 -18.93 3.62
C PRO A 492 -4.96 -18.79 3.10
N ASN A 493 -4.71 -17.96 2.08
CA ASN A 493 -3.42 -17.92 1.38
C ASN A 493 -2.22 -17.63 2.31
N PRO A 494 -2.26 -16.64 3.25
CA PRO A 494 -1.16 -16.42 4.17
C PRO A 494 -0.87 -17.65 5.05
N VAL A 495 -1.90 -18.38 5.49
CA VAL A 495 -1.77 -19.59 6.30
C VAL A 495 -1.16 -20.71 5.46
N LEU A 496 -1.72 -20.99 4.29
CA LEU A 496 -1.22 -22.05 3.40
C LEU A 496 0.24 -21.82 2.98
N THR A 497 0.61 -20.59 2.64
CA THR A 497 1.97 -20.30 2.21
C THR A 497 2.97 -20.33 3.36
N THR A 498 2.58 -19.89 4.57
CA THR A 498 3.45 -20.03 5.76
C THR A 498 3.61 -21.48 6.19
N ILE A 499 2.56 -22.31 6.12
CA ILE A 499 2.69 -23.77 6.34
C ILE A 499 3.58 -24.39 5.28
N LYS A 500 3.37 -24.06 3.99
CA LYS A 500 4.14 -24.61 2.88
C LYS A 500 5.65 -24.36 3.00
N TYR A 501 6.05 -23.14 3.37
CA TYR A 501 7.45 -22.73 3.35
C TYR A 501 8.12 -22.70 4.74
N PHE A 502 7.36 -22.70 5.82
CA PHE A 502 7.84 -22.57 7.20
C PHE A 502 7.16 -23.56 8.16
N ARG A 503 6.81 -24.75 7.68
CA ARG A 503 6.16 -25.79 8.48
C ARG A 503 6.94 -26.11 9.76
N ASN A 504 8.27 -26.07 9.69
CA ASN A 504 9.15 -26.27 10.83
C ASN A 504 8.91 -25.28 11.98
N GLU A 505 8.48 -24.04 11.69
CA GLU A 505 8.14 -23.09 12.75
C GLU A 505 6.83 -23.46 13.44
N TYR A 506 5.84 -23.96 12.71
CA TYR A 506 4.61 -24.49 13.30
C TYR A 506 4.89 -25.69 14.19
N GLU A 507 5.69 -26.63 13.71
CA GLU A 507 6.10 -27.82 14.46
C GLU A 507 6.86 -27.45 15.74
N ALA A 508 7.78 -26.49 15.69
CA ALA A 508 8.49 -25.99 16.86
C ALA A 508 7.54 -25.36 17.90
N HIS A 509 6.54 -24.59 17.46
CA HIS A 509 5.53 -24.02 18.36
C HIS A 509 4.64 -25.10 18.99
N ILE A 510 4.28 -26.15 18.23
CA ILE A 510 3.38 -27.21 18.70
C ILE A 510 4.11 -28.23 19.55
N ASN A 511 5.25 -28.76 19.08
CA ASN A 511 5.96 -29.89 19.71
C ASN A 511 6.95 -29.42 20.77
N ASP A 512 7.80 -28.43 20.43
CA ASP A 512 8.88 -27.96 21.28
C ASP A 512 8.46 -26.84 22.22
N LYS A 513 7.26 -26.26 22.03
CA LYS A 513 6.76 -25.06 22.74
C LYS A 513 7.74 -23.89 22.67
N LYS A 514 8.37 -23.73 21.51
CA LYS A 514 9.38 -22.68 21.24
C LYS A 514 9.04 -21.88 20.01
N CYS A 515 9.33 -20.58 20.05
CA CYS A 515 9.27 -19.69 18.90
C CYS A 515 10.69 -19.50 18.33
N PRO A 516 11.03 -20.04 17.15
CA PRO A 516 12.38 -19.89 16.57
C PRO A 516 12.79 -18.43 16.36
N ALA A 517 11.83 -17.57 16.06
CA ALA A 517 12.05 -16.12 15.91
C ALA A 517 12.08 -15.34 17.24
N LYS A 518 11.84 -15.99 18.35
CA LYS A 518 11.79 -15.40 19.71
C LYS A 518 10.87 -14.17 19.79
N SER A 519 9.73 -14.21 19.10
CA SER A 519 8.77 -13.10 19.00
C SER A 519 7.39 -13.39 19.61
N CYS A 520 7.07 -14.65 19.95
CA CYS A 520 5.82 -15.04 20.59
C CYS A 520 5.98 -14.97 22.11
N PRO A 521 5.38 -13.99 22.82
CA PRO A 521 5.67 -13.75 24.24
C PRO A 521 5.41 -14.96 25.13
N ASP A 522 4.34 -15.71 24.86
CA ASP A 522 3.94 -16.87 25.66
C ASP A 522 4.90 -18.07 25.54
N LEU A 523 5.77 -18.06 24.53
CA LEU A 523 6.78 -19.11 24.28
C LEU A 523 8.20 -18.69 24.67
N LEU A 524 8.39 -17.46 25.18
CA LEU A 524 9.70 -17.00 25.61
C LEU A 524 10.04 -17.54 26.99
N GLU A 525 11.26 -17.98 27.16
CA GLU A 525 11.84 -18.28 28.47
C GLU A 525 12.94 -17.27 28.81
N TYR A 526 12.83 -16.71 30.00
CA TYR A 526 13.81 -15.77 30.52
C TYR A 526 14.67 -16.46 31.57
N THR A 527 15.99 -16.44 31.36
CA THR A 527 16.97 -16.99 32.29
C THR A 527 18.03 -15.97 32.63
N ILE A 528 18.69 -16.09 33.77
CA ILE A 528 19.82 -15.26 34.15
C ILE A 528 21.10 -16.08 34.09
N ASP A 529 22.03 -15.61 33.25
CA ASP A 529 23.40 -16.15 33.18
C ASP A 529 24.15 -15.77 34.45
N ALA A 530 24.48 -16.77 35.24
CA ALA A 530 25.12 -16.60 36.55
C ALA A 530 26.53 -15.97 36.42
N ASP A 531 27.25 -16.25 35.34
CA ASP A 531 28.62 -15.76 35.13
C ASP A 531 28.65 -14.27 34.77
N LYS A 532 27.62 -13.80 34.07
CA LYS A 532 27.46 -12.39 33.68
C LYS A 532 26.74 -11.58 34.76
N CYS A 533 25.95 -12.23 35.61
CA CYS A 533 25.16 -11.52 36.61
C CYS A 533 26.03 -10.98 37.73
N ARG A 534 25.96 -9.67 37.97
CA ARG A 534 26.72 -8.98 39.05
C ARG A 534 25.90 -8.75 40.34
N GLY A 535 24.69 -9.29 40.42
CA GLY A 535 23.85 -9.16 41.61
C GLY A 535 23.45 -7.70 41.93
N CYS A 536 23.22 -6.88 40.91
CA CYS A 536 22.89 -5.45 41.08
C CYS A 536 21.44 -5.17 41.49
N THR A 537 20.59 -6.17 41.54
CA THR A 537 19.17 -6.16 41.98
C THR A 537 18.20 -5.36 41.07
N LEU A 538 18.66 -4.69 40.03
CA LEU A 538 17.80 -3.85 39.17
C LEU A 538 16.66 -4.63 38.53
N CYS A 539 16.94 -5.81 37.99
CA CYS A 539 15.94 -6.65 37.37
C CYS A 539 14.87 -7.15 38.38
N ALA A 540 15.27 -7.48 39.62
CA ALA A 540 14.34 -7.86 40.66
C ALA A 540 13.43 -6.71 41.09
N LYS A 541 14.00 -5.49 41.27
CA LYS A 541 13.23 -4.29 41.62
C LYS A 541 12.25 -3.84 40.53
N LYS A 542 12.54 -4.12 39.26
CA LYS A 542 11.70 -3.75 38.12
C LYS A 542 10.76 -4.85 37.67
N CYS A 543 10.82 -6.03 38.28
CA CYS A 543 9.94 -7.13 37.93
C CYS A 543 8.52 -6.92 38.51
N PRO A 544 7.49 -6.68 37.66
CA PRO A 544 6.13 -6.44 38.14
C PRO A 544 5.48 -7.65 38.80
N ALA A 545 5.96 -8.85 38.45
CA ALA A 545 5.45 -10.13 39.01
C ALA A 545 6.27 -10.63 40.21
N ASN A 546 7.30 -9.89 40.65
CA ASN A 546 8.24 -10.34 41.70
C ASN A 546 8.82 -11.74 41.43
N ALA A 547 9.01 -12.10 40.16
CA ALA A 547 9.50 -13.38 39.71
C ALA A 547 11.03 -13.55 39.80
N ILE A 548 11.76 -12.54 40.26
CA ILE A 548 13.22 -12.55 40.28
C ILE A 548 13.71 -12.44 41.74
N SER A 549 14.50 -13.42 42.17
CA SER A 549 15.09 -13.47 43.48
C SER A 549 16.61 -13.57 43.42
N GLY A 550 17.29 -13.09 44.46
CA GLY A 550 18.75 -13.15 44.61
C GLY A 550 19.23 -12.10 45.60
N GLU A 551 20.45 -12.29 46.13
CA GLU A 551 21.09 -11.36 47.05
C GLU A 551 22.01 -10.39 46.32
N VAL A 552 22.31 -9.25 46.98
CA VAL A 552 23.26 -8.26 46.46
C VAL A 552 24.63 -8.93 46.25
N LYS A 553 25.25 -8.67 45.09
CA LYS A 553 26.53 -9.28 44.64
C LYS A 553 26.48 -10.77 44.34
N SER A 554 25.30 -11.40 44.38
CA SER A 554 25.09 -12.79 44.00
C SER A 554 24.23 -12.91 42.73
N ALA A 555 24.41 -13.97 41.94
CA ALA A 555 23.61 -14.19 40.77
C ALA A 555 22.12 -14.33 41.10
N HIS A 556 21.26 -13.63 40.39
CA HIS A 556 19.82 -13.72 40.54
C HIS A 556 19.24 -14.88 39.73
N LYS A 557 18.04 -15.33 40.11
CA LYS A 557 17.29 -16.38 39.39
C LYS A 557 15.90 -15.90 39.08
N ILE A 558 15.35 -16.36 37.95
CA ILE A 558 13.96 -16.10 37.56
C ILE A 558 13.13 -17.34 37.89
N ASP A 559 12.07 -17.14 38.65
CA ASP A 559 11.03 -18.10 38.90
C ASP A 559 10.11 -18.18 37.69
N ARG A 560 10.17 -19.28 36.93
CA ARG A 560 9.43 -19.45 35.67
C ARG A 560 7.92 -19.43 35.87
N ASP A 561 7.44 -19.95 36.99
CA ASP A 561 6.01 -20.06 37.27
C ASP A 561 5.37 -18.71 37.63
N LYS A 562 6.17 -17.77 38.15
CA LYS A 562 5.75 -16.40 38.43
C LYS A 562 6.03 -15.43 37.28
N CYS A 563 6.87 -15.80 36.33
CA CYS A 563 7.30 -14.93 35.27
C CYS A 563 6.19 -14.68 34.25
N ILE A 564 5.70 -13.46 34.17
CA ILE A 564 4.72 -13.01 33.15
C ILE A 564 5.34 -12.66 31.79
N LYS A 565 6.60 -12.98 31.57
CA LYS A 565 7.31 -12.85 30.28
C LYS A 565 7.31 -11.43 29.67
N CYS A 566 7.27 -10.39 30.50
CA CYS A 566 7.15 -8.99 30.07
C CYS A 566 8.44 -8.34 29.52
N GLY A 567 9.60 -8.99 29.63
CA GLY A 567 10.88 -8.50 29.14
C GLY A 567 11.53 -7.36 29.94
N SER A 568 10.91 -6.83 31.00
CA SER A 568 11.44 -5.69 31.80
C SER A 568 12.83 -5.98 32.38
N CYS A 569 13.15 -7.22 32.69
CA CYS A 569 14.46 -7.62 33.21
C CYS A 569 15.57 -7.48 32.16
N VAL A 570 15.27 -7.73 30.89
CA VAL A 570 16.22 -7.56 29.77
C VAL A 570 16.55 -6.09 29.57
N SER A 571 15.53 -5.24 29.54
CA SER A 571 15.68 -3.80 29.25
C SER A 571 16.52 -3.06 30.30
N VAL A 572 16.55 -3.55 31.56
CA VAL A 572 17.30 -2.90 32.66
C VAL A 572 18.65 -3.55 32.95
N CYS A 573 18.95 -4.72 32.36
CA CYS A 573 20.18 -5.43 32.62
C CYS A 573 21.38 -4.84 31.84
N ARG A 574 22.16 -4.00 32.49
CA ARG A 574 23.36 -3.37 31.89
C ARG A 574 24.48 -4.36 31.58
N PHE A 575 24.45 -5.55 32.16
CA PHE A 575 25.47 -6.58 32.02
C PHE A 575 25.13 -7.62 30.93
N GLY A 576 23.97 -7.51 30.27
CA GLY A 576 23.53 -8.50 29.30
C GLY A 576 23.41 -9.91 29.88
N ALA A 577 23.10 -10.02 31.18
CA ALA A 577 23.03 -11.30 31.89
C ALA A 577 21.67 -11.99 31.75
N VAL A 578 20.66 -11.36 31.18
CA VAL A 578 19.35 -11.97 30.96
C VAL A 578 19.29 -12.53 29.55
N ASN A 579 19.20 -13.85 29.43
CA ASN A 579 18.99 -14.54 28.17
C ASN A 579 17.49 -14.68 27.91
N VAL A 580 17.13 -14.68 26.63
CA VAL A 580 15.76 -14.91 26.14
C VAL A 580 15.84 -16.07 25.16
N ASP A 581 15.19 -17.16 25.47
CA ASP A 581 15.13 -18.38 24.67
C ASP A 581 13.71 -18.70 24.22
#